data_963cb4b3812a5403dea1365cabb12725
#
_entry.id   963cb4b3812a5403dea1365cabb12725
#
_cell.length_a   1.000
_cell.length_b   1.000
_cell.length_c   1.000
_cell.angle_alpha   90.00
_cell.angle_beta   90.00
_cell.angle_gamma   90.00
#
_symmetry.space_group_name_H-M   'P 1'
#
loop_
_entity.id
_entity.type
_entity.pdbx_description
1 polymer ?
#
loop_
_entity_poly.entity_id
_entity_poly.type
_entity_poly.pdbx_seq_one_letter_code
_entity_poly.pdbx_strand_id
1 'polypeptide(L)'
;MSADHEPITLETYELALLRRTRRAREFDEETIERIFRQHLAYTMGLVSSGQQLAAGPVSDSPAEEEHICGMGLFQQGSLDKARELANADPGVRQGLYRVDVMTWQTPAGRITFTSLPPV
;
A
#
# COMPACT_ATOMS: atom_id res chain seq x y z
N MET A 1 10.32 -0.14 37.47
CA MET A 1 10.72 -0.14 36.08
C MET A 1 12.08 -0.74 35.92
N SER A 2 12.18 -1.55 35.00
CA SER A 2 13.41 -2.27 34.78
C SER A 2 14.42 -1.39 34.04
N ALA A 3 15.52 -1.10 34.68
CA ALA A 3 16.67 -0.50 34.03
C ALA A 3 17.32 -1.50 33.03
N ASP A 4 16.82 -2.72 33.00
CA ASP A 4 17.37 -3.79 32.19
C ASP A 4 16.71 -3.93 30.82
N HIS A 5 15.84 -2.98 30.47
CA HIS A 5 15.28 -2.95 29.13
C HIS A 5 16.38 -2.69 28.12
N GLU A 6 16.59 -3.65 27.24
CA GLU A 6 17.44 -3.42 26.10
C GLU A 6 16.74 -2.49 25.11
N PRO A 7 17.49 -1.61 24.45
CA PRO A 7 16.89 -0.78 23.41
C PRO A 7 16.26 -1.63 22.32
N ILE A 8 15.04 -1.30 21.94
CA ILE A 8 14.38 -1.96 20.82
C ILE A 8 14.84 -1.30 19.53
N THR A 9 15.40 -2.10 18.63
CA THR A 9 15.71 -1.64 17.29
C THR A 9 14.46 -1.74 16.46
N LEU A 10 14.08 -0.65 15.82
CA LEU A 10 12.91 -0.60 14.95
C LEU A 10 13.34 -0.66 13.49
N GLU A 11 12.61 -1.44 12.71
CA GLU A 11 12.68 -1.37 11.26
C GLU A 11 11.61 -0.40 10.76
N THR A 12 11.97 0.39 9.76
CA THR A 12 11.09 1.42 9.21
C THR A 12 10.60 1.00 7.84
N TYR A 13 9.30 1.15 7.65
CA TYR A 13 8.62 0.90 6.39
C TYR A 13 7.80 2.12 6.03
N GLU A 14 7.35 2.20 4.78
CA GLU A 14 6.32 3.13 4.37
C GLU A 14 5.04 2.33 4.16
N LEU A 15 4.00 2.75 4.85
CA LEU A 15 2.67 2.12 4.79
C LEU A 15 1.79 2.94 3.86
N ALA A 16 1.23 2.28 2.86
CA ALA A 16 0.28 2.88 1.94
C ALA A 16 -1.13 2.37 2.25
N LEU A 17 -2.05 3.29 2.46
CA LEU A 17 -3.47 2.98 2.64
C LEU A 17 -4.23 3.47 1.42
N LEU A 18 -4.86 2.56 0.71
CA LEU A 18 -5.64 2.85 -0.49
C LEU A 18 -7.10 3.06 -0.10
N ARG A 19 -7.65 4.18 -0.54
CA ARG A 19 -9.04 4.54 -0.26
C ARG A 19 -9.84 4.64 -1.54
N ARG A 20 -11.08 4.17 -1.49
CA ARG A 20 -12.03 4.37 -2.59
C ARG A 20 -12.49 5.82 -2.56
N THR A 21 -12.38 6.53 -3.67
CA THR A 21 -12.78 7.94 -3.70
C THR A 21 -14.28 8.12 -3.88
N ARG A 22 -14.77 9.29 -3.51
CA ARG A 22 -16.15 9.70 -3.85
C ARG A 22 -16.37 9.68 -5.35
N ARG A 23 -15.37 10.09 -6.10
CA ARG A 23 -15.42 10.15 -7.57
C ARG A 23 -15.68 8.79 -8.20
N ALA A 24 -15.37 7.71 -7.48
CA ALA A 24 -15.64 6.36 -7.95
C ALA A 24 -17.13 6.15 -8.30
N ARG A 25 -18.04 6.90 -7.66
CA ARG A 25 -19.47 6.83 -7.91
C ARG A 25 -19.86 7.34 -9.30
N GLU A 26 -18.99 8.13 -9.92
CA GLU A 26 -19.24 8.69 -11.25
C GLU A 26 -18.86 7.73 -12.37
N PHE A 27 -18.17 6.64 -12.05
CA PHE A 27 -17.74 5.66 -13.04
C PHE A 27 -18.75 4.52 -13.14
N ASP A 28 -18.96 4.04 -14.35
CA ASP A 28 -19.76 2.84 -14.56
C ASP A 28 -18.94 1.59 -14.18
N GLU A 29 -19.60 0.45 -14.07
CA GLU A 29 -18.95 -0.80 -13.64
C GLU A 29 -17.83 -1.22 -14.59
N GLU A 30 -18.02 -1.05 -15.88
CA GLU A 30 -17.03 -1.42 -16.89
C GLU A 30 -15.75 -0.58 -16.74
N THR A 31 -15.91 0.70 -16.51
CA THR A 31 -14.79 1.61 -16.27
C THR A 31 -14.05 1.26 -14.98
N ILE A 32 -14.79 1.00 -13.91
CA ILE A 32 -14.20 0.60 -12.62
C ILE A 32 -13.39 -0.68 -12.80
N GLU A 33 -13.95 -1.67 -13.48
CA GLU A 33 -13.28 -2.94 -13.70
C GLU A 33 -12.00 -2.79 -14.51
N ARG A 34 -12.03 -1.96 -15.55
CA ARG A 34 -10.85 -1.68 -16.37
C ARG A 34 -9.74 -1.02 -15.55
N ILE A 35 -10.10 0.00 -14.76
CA ILE A 35 -9.15 0.71 -13.91
C ILE A 35 -8.59 -0.24 -12.85
N PHE A 36 -9.43 -1.07 -12.27
CA PHE A 36 -9.02 -2.04 -11.26
C PHE A 36 -8.00 -3.03 -11.83
N ARG A 37 -8.19 -3.52 -13.05
CA ARG A 37 -7.22 -4.40 -13.69
C ARG A 37 -5.87 -3.71 -13.91
N GLN A 38 -5.90 -2.43 -14.29
CA GLN A 38 -4.67 -1.64 -14.46
C GLN A 38 -3.96 -1.45 -13.12
N HIS A 39 -4.73 -1.17 -12.07
CA HIS A 39 -4.21 -1.08 -10.70
C HIS A 39 -3.53 -2.38 -10.27
N LEU A 40 -4.18 -3.51 -10.47
CA LEU A 40 -3.61 -4.81 -10.12
C LEU A 40 -2.31 -5.07 -10.86
N ALA A 41 -2.28 -4.83 -12.16
CA ALA A 41 -1.08 -5.04 -12.96
C ALA A 41 0.08 -4.18 -12.46
N TYR A 42 -0.18 -2.93 -12.12
CA TYR A 42 0.82 -2.02 -11.59
C TYR A 42 1.36 -2.52 -10.25
N THR A 43 0.46 -2.85 -9.32
CA THR A 43 0.81 -3.31 -7.98
C THR A 43 1.59 -4.62 -8.03
N MET A 44 1.13 -5.57 -8.82
CA MET A 44 1.84 -6.85 -8.99
C MET A 44 3.23 -6.66 -9.57
N GLY A 45 3.39 -5.71 -10.49
CA GLY A 45 4.69 -5.35 -11.04
C GLY A 45 5.64 -4.79 -9.98
N LEU A 46 5.15 -3.93 -9.11
CA LEU A 46 5.96 -3.39 -8.00
C LEU A 46 6.39 -4.48 -7.02
N VAL A 47 5.48 -5.38 -6.68
CA VAL A 47 5.78 -6.49 -5.75
C VAL A 47 6.76 -7.45 -6.39
N SER A 48 6.55 -7.83 -7.65
CA SER A 48 7.45 -8.75 -8.37
C SER A 48 8.85 -8.20 -8.53
N SER A 49 8.98 -6.89 -8.74
CA SER A 49 10.30 -6.25 -8.88
C SER A 49 11.00 -5.95 -7.56
N GLY A 50 10.31 -6.16 -6.43
CA GLY A 50 10.84 -5.87 -5.11
C GLY A 50 10.74 -4.40 -4.70
N GLN A 51 10.15 -3.55 -5.53
CA GLN A 51 9.95 -2.13 -5.19
C GLN A 51 8.90 -1.95 -4.10
N GLN A 52 7.96 -2.88 -4.01
CA GLN A 52 6.97 -2.96 -2.96
C GLN A 52 7.08 -4.34 -2.30
N LEU A 53 7.03 -4.41 -0.98
CA LEU A 53 7.23 -5.65 -0.25
C LEU A 53 5.99 -6.53 -0.22
N ALA A 54 4.84 -5.91 -0.03
CA ALA A 54 3.57 -6.62 0.05
C ALA A 54 2.44 -5.65 -0.24
N ALA A 55 1.34 -6.17 -0.77
CA ALA A 55 0.13 -5.39 -0.99
C ALA A 55 -1.06 -6.34 -1.04
N GLY A 56 -2.21 -5.85 -0.62
CA GLY A 56 -3.42 -6.63 -0.67
C GLY A 56 -4.67 -5.84 -0.33
N PRO A 57 -5.84 -6.42 -0.60
CA PRO A 57 -7.10 -5.78 -0.26
C PRO A 57 -7.35 -5.77 1.24
N VAL A 58 -8.06 -4.75 1.69
CA VAL A 58 -8.57 -4.64 3.06
C VAL A 58 -10.08 -4.80 2.98
N SER A 59 -10.61 -5.73 3.77
CA SER A 59 -12.04 -5.99 3.87
C SER A 59 -12.53 -5.58 5.25
N ASP A 60 -13.82 -5.28 5.35
CA ASP A 60 -14.47 -4.98 6.62
C ASP A 60 -13.89 -3.77 7.35
N SER A 61 -13.33 -2.83 6.61
CA SER A 61 -12.93 -1.56 7.20
C SER A 61 -14.16 -0.79 7.66
N PRO A 62 -14.00 0.13 8.63
CA PRO A 62 -15.14 0.94 9.08
C PRO A 62 -15.85 1.63 7.91
N ALA A 63 -17.19 1.65 7.97
CA ALA A 63 -17.99 2.28 6.94
C ALA A 63 -17.79 3.79 7.03
N GLU A 64 -17.15 4.35 6.02
CA GLU A 64 -16.94 5.78 5.86
C GLU A 64 -16.90 6.10 4.38
N GLU A 65 -17.03 7.37 4.04
CA GLU A 65 -17.23 7.78 2.66
C GLU A 65 -16.07 7.38 1.75
N GLU A 66 -14.84 7.61 2.19
CA GLU A 66 -13.65 7.14 1.48
C GLU A 66 -12.98 6.04 2.32
N HIS A 67 -13.62 4.90 2.33
CA HIS A 67 -13.17 3.78 3.14
C HIS A 67 -11.86 3.17 2.62
N ILE A 68 -11.10 2.59 3.54
CA ILE A 68 -9.87 1.89 3.19
C ILE A 68 -10.25 0.60 2.48
N CYS A 69 -9.66 0.36 1.31
CA CYS A 69 -9.91 -0.84 0.51
C CYS A 69 -8.64 -1.60 0.15
N GLY A 70 -7.47 -1.06 0.49
CA GLY A 70 -6.21 -1.74 0.24
C GLY A 70 -5.10 -1.25 1.15
N MET A 71 -4.06 -2.05 1.27
CA MET A 71 -2.88 -1.72 2.06
C MET A 71 -1.64 -2.26 1.37
N GLY A 72 -0.55 -1.52 1.47
CA GLY A 72 0.73 -1.97 0.95
C GLY A 72 1.89 -1.51 1.83
N LEU A 73 2.99 -2.23 1.74
CA LEU A 73 4.21 -1.88 2.44
C LEU A 73 5.35 -1.68 1.45
N PHE A 74 6.04 -0.57 1.63
CA PHE A 74 7.28 -0.25 0.94
C PHE A 74 8.43 -0.18 1.94
N GLN A 75 9.63 -0.37 1.48
CA GLN A 75 10.83 -0.10 2.25
C GLN A 75 11.85 0.59 1.32
N GLN A 76 11.47 1.78 0.88
CA GLN A 76 12.28 2.57 -0.05
C GLN A 76 13.35 3.40 0.67
N GLY A 77 13.24 3.51 1.99
CA GLY A 77 14.11 4.38 2.76
C GLY A 77 13.81 5.86 2.59
N SER A 78 12.70 6.18 1.94
CA SER A 78 12.28 7.54 1.64
C SER A 78 10.77 7.58 1.50
N LEU A 79 10.14 8.43 2.28
CA LEU A 79 8.70 8.63 2.21
C LEU A 79 8.31 9.22 0.86
N ASP A 80 9.13 10.13 0.32
CA ASP A 80 8.87 10.75 -0.98
C ASP A 80 8.90 9.75 -2.12
N LYS A 81 9.85 8.81 -2.10
CA LYS A 81 9.92 7.75 -3.11
C LYS A 81 8.72 6.82 -3.03
N ALA A 82 8.33 6.44 -1.82
CA ALA A 82 7.15 5.59 -1.64
C ALA A 82 5.89 6.29 -2.12
N ARG A 83 5.74 7.58 -1.82
CA ARG A 83 4.62 8.38 -2.31
C ARG A 83 4.59 8.47 -3.83
N GLU A 84 5.75 8.66 -4.44
CA GLU A 84 5.85 8.72 -5.90
C GLU A 84 5.37 7.41 -6.53
N LEU A 85 5.85 6.28 -6.03
CA LEU A 85 5.44 4.97 -6.53
C LEU A 85 3.95 4.71 -6.31
N ALA A 86 3.44 5.03 -5.13
CA ALA A 86 2.04 4.81 -4.80
C ALA A 86 1.11 5.69 -5.65
N ASN A 87 1.49 6.94 -5.89
CA ASN A 87 0.68 7.87 -6.66
C ASN A 87 0.80 7.66 -8.18
N ALA A 88 1.73 6.87 -8.63
CA ALA A 88 1.84 6.50 -10.05
C ALA A 88 0.88 5.37 -10.45
N ASP A 89 0.19 4.78 -9.49
CA ASP A 89 -0.82 3.76 -9.72
C ASP A 89 -1.90 4.29 -10.67
N PRO A 90 -2.22 3.57 -11.75
CA PRO A 90 -3.30 3.98 -12.66
C PRO A 90 -4.64 4.19 -11.96
N GLY A 91 -4.93 3.43 -10.91
CA GLY A 91 -6.15 3.61 -10.12
C GLY A 91 -6.20 4.95 -9.40
N VAL A 92 -5.05 5.41 -8.92
CA VAL A 92 -4.94 6.72 -8.28
C VAL A 92 -5.00 7.82 -9.33
N ARG A 93 -4.26 7.68 -10.42
CA ARG A 93 -4.22 8.69 -11.49
C ARG A 93 -5.57 8.92 -12.14
N GLN A 94 -6.38 7.90 -12.26
CA GLN A 94 -7.69 7.99 -12.88
C GLN A 94 -8.81 8.35 -11.89
N GLY A 95 -8.47 8.50 -10.61
CA GLY A 95 -9.40 8.99 -9.62
C GLY A 95 -10.29 7.95 -8.97
N LEU A 96 -10.05 6.66 -9.22
CA LEU A 96 -10.79 5.59 -8.55
C LEU A 96 -10.34 5.47 -7.09
N TYR A 97 -9.06 5.67 -6.84
CA TYR A 97 -8.45 5.56 -5.53
C TYR A 97 -7.70 6.82 -5.13
N ARG A 98 -7.57 7.01 -3.83
CA ARG A 98 -6.65 7.93 -3.20
C ARG A 98 -5.73 7.12 -2.31
N VAL A 99 -4.46 7.48 -2.23
CA VAL A 99 -3.52 6.76 -1.38
C VAL A 99 -2.89 7.70 -0.37
N ASP A 100 -2.88 7.27 0.89
CA ASP A 100 -2.18 7.95 1.98
C ASP A 100 -0.94 7.13 2.30
N VAL A 101 0.23 7.76 2.31
CA VAL A 101 1.50 7.08 2.59
C VAL A 101 2.12 7.68 3.82
N MET A 102 2.48 6.83 4.77
CA MET A 102 3.01 7.25 6.07
C MET A 102 4.11 6.30 6.53
N THR A 103 4.91 6.76 7.46
CA THR A 103 5.96 5.93 8.06
C THR A 103 5.35 4.99 9.09
N TRP A 104 5.74 3.72 9.02
CA TRP A 104 5.38 2.72 10.01
C TRP A 104 6.62 1.99 10.48
N GLN A 105 6.70 1.74 11.78
CA GLN A 105 7.84 1.07 12.38
C GLN A 105 7.39 -0.12 13.19
N THR A 106 8.22 -1.16 13.19
CA THR A 106 7.99 -2.37 13.96
C THR A 106 9.32 -2.87 14.51
N PRO A 107 9.33 -3.62 15.64
CA PRO A 107 10.56 -4.19 16.13
C PRO A 107 11.26 -5.03 15.06
N ALA A 108 12.57 -4.83 14.94
CA ALA A 108 13.38 -5.50 13.93
C ALA A 108 13.29 -7.02 14.06
N GLY A 109 13.26 -7.71 12.93
CA GLY A 109 13.22 -9.16 12.88
C GLY A 109 11.84 -9.78 13.07
N ARG A 110 10.80 -8.97 13.22
CA ARG A 110 9.43 -9.48 13.41
C ARG A 110 8.76 -9.88 12.11
N ILE A 111 9.14 -9.23 11.03
CA ILE A 111 8.55 -9.50 9.72
C ILE A 111 9.66 -9.86 8.75
N THR A 112 9.48 -10.94 8.04
CA THR A 112 10.40 -11.35 6.99
C THR A 112 9.62 -11.42 5.68
N PHE A 113 10.19 -10.82 4.64
CA PHE A 113 9.58 -10.84 3.32
C PHE A 113 10.36 -11.78 2.42
N THR A 114 9.63 -12.65 1.74
CA THR A 114 10.21 -13.61 0.81
C THR A 114 9.88 -13.14 -0.62
N SER A 115 10.87 -13.22 -1.50
CA SER A 115 10.64 -12.91 -2.91
C SER A 115 9.61 -13.85 -3.50
N LEU A 116 8.69 -13.29 -4.27
CA LEU A 116 7.73 -14.11 -5.00
C LEU A 116 8.45 -14.89 -6.10
N PRO A 117 8.03 -16.13 -6.37
CA PRO A 117 8.60 -16.88 -7.49
C PRO A 117 8.27 -16.16 -8.81
N PRO A 118 9.15 -16.27 -9.81
CA PRO A 118 8.87 -15.70 -11.12
C PRO A 118 7.61 -16.34 -11.73
N VAL A 119 6.84 -15.52 -12.37
CA VAL A 119 5.59 -15.95 -13.02
C VAL A 119 5.91 -16.53 -14.39
#